data_b6c98db50a747da047834efe6a6d6ebf
#
_entry.id   b6c98db50a747da047834efe6a6d6ebf
#
_cell.length_a   1.000
_cell.length_b   1.000
_cell.length_c   1.000
_cell.angle_alpha   90.00
_cell.angle_beta   90.00
_cell.angle_gamma   90.00
#
_symmetry.space_group_name_H-M   'P 1'
#
loop_
_entity.id
_entity.type
_entity.pdbx_description
1 polymer ?
#
loop_
_entity_poly.entity_id
_entity_poly.type
_entity_poly.pdbx_seq_one_letter_code
_entity_poly.pdbx_strand_id
1 'polypeptide(L)'
;TAICGTDIHIYEWDHWAKRTINVQLVMGHELSGEVVETGVEVKGFSPGDRVSAEGHITCGVCRNCRAGRRHLCMNTVGVGVDRAGAFADYIAVPAFNVFKLPDVISDEMAAILDPLGNATHTALSFDLVGEDVLITGAGPIGIMAVAIARYAGARHIVITDVNDYRLELARKMGASVALNVRNGSLDDVMDDLGMEEGFDVGMEMYGNSERPVDQVGDALE
;
A
#
# COMPACT_ATOMS: atom_id res chain seq x y z
N THR A 1 -1.86 -14.10 -7.35
CA THR A 1 -0.94 -13.42 -6.39
C THR A 1 -0.12 -12.38 -7.10
N ALA A 2 0.25 -11.31 -6.40
CA ALA A 2 1.22 -10.32 -6.85
C ALA A 2 2.53 -10.45 -6.05
N ILE A 3 3.57 -9.75 -6.49
CA ILE A 3 4.88 -9.73 -5.84
C ILE A 3 5.10 -8.37 -5.23
N CYS A 4 5.29 -8.32 -3.91
CA CYS A 4 5.62 -7.14 -3.14
C CYS A 4 7.15 -6.89 -3.07
N GLY A 5 7.55 -5.68 -2.75
CA GLY A 5 8.93 -5.38 -2.38
C GLY A 5 9.44 -6.22 -1.19
N THR A 6 8.56 -6.55 -0.25
CA THR A 6 8.85 -7.46 0.85
C THR A 6 9.28 -8.86 0.37
N ASP A 7 8.64 -9.39 -0.67
CA ASP A 7 9.01 -10.69 -1.24
C ASP A 7 10.40 -10.62 -1.89
N ILE A 8 10.74 -9.48 -2.50
CA ILE A 8 12.08 -9.24 -3.07
C ILE A 8 13.14 -9.22 -1.97
N HIS A 9 12.88 -8.51 -0.85
CA HIS A 9 13.78 -8.49 0.31
C HIS A 9 14.02 -9.90 0.87
N ILE A 10 12.98 -10.74 0.93
CA ILE A 10 13.11 -12.14 1.37
C ILE A 10 13.91 -12.95 0.35
N TYR A 11 13.63 -12.78 -0.94
CA TYR A 11 14.33 -13.49 -2.01
C TYR A 11 15.83 -13.15 -2.06
N GLU A 12 16.18 -11.88 -1.90
CA GLU A 12 17.56 -11.40 -1.86
C GLU A 12 18.28 -11.75 -0.55
N TRP A 13 17.52 -12.19 0.46
CA TRP A 13 18.02 -12.55 1.78
C TRP A 13 18.82 -11.43 2.42
N ASP A 14 18.30 -10.23 2.39
CA ASP A 14 18.94 -9.02 2.89
C ASP A 14 19.07 -8.98 4.42
N HIS A 15 19.52 -7.84 4.96
CA HIS A 15 19.70 -7.68 6.39
C HIS A 15 18.38 -7.77 7.18
N TRP A 16 17.26 -7.28 6.63
CA TRP A 16 15.95 -7.38 7.27
C TRP A 16 15.45 -8.83 7.25
N ALA A 17 15.51 -9.49 6.11
CA ALA A 17 15.07 -10.88 5.97
C ALA A 17 15.84 -11.81 6.91
N LYS A 18 17.17 -11.66 7.02
CA LYS A 18 18.02 -12.46 7.93
C LYS A 18 17.61 -12.36 9.40
N ARG A 19 17.02 -11.26 9.83
CA ARG A 19 16.61 -11.05 11.22
C ARG A 19 15.17 -11.42 11.49
N THR A 20 14.32 -11.39 10.46
CA THR A 20 12.86 -11.48 10.58
C THR A 20 12.34 -12.84 10.16
N ILE A 21 12.90 -13.41 9.09
CA ILE A 21 12.33 -14.59 8.45
C ILE A 21 12.88 -15.87 9.05
N ASN A 22 11.97 -16.74 9.46
CA ASN A 22 12.28 -18.12 9.78
C ASN A 22 12.29 -18.96 8.50
N VAL A 23 13.41 -19.62 8.20
CA VAL A 23 13.57 -20.45 7.00
C VAL A 23 12.56 -21.60 6.91
N GLN A 24 12.25 -22.03 5.69
CA GLN A 24 11.15 -22.89 5.28
C GLN A 24 9.79 -22.18 5.31
N LEU A 25 9.77 -20.91 4.88
CA LEU A 25 8.58 -20.11 4.72
C LEU A 25 8.06 -20.16 3.30
N VAL A 26 6.77 -20.34 3.10
CA VAL A 26 6.06 -19.98 1.87
C VAL A 26 5.77 -18.48 1.93
N MET A 27 6.30 -17.71 0.98
CA MET A 27 6.14 -16.26 0.90
C MET A 27 4.79 -15.85 0.26
N GLY A 28 4.60 -14.55 0.06
CA GLY A 28 3.45 -13.97 -0.63
C GLY A 28 2.32 -13.58 0.31
N HIS A 29 1.80 -12.38 0.14
CA HIS A 29 0.72 -11.83 0.96
C HIS A 29 -0.30 -11.02 0.14
N GLU A 30 -0.03 -10.73 -1.11
CA GLU A 30 -0.92 -10.06 -2.06
C GLU A 30 -1.66 -11.13 -2.86
N LEU A 31 -2.95 -11.35 -2.61
CA LEU A 31 -3.66 -12.51 -3.14
C LEU A 31 -5.12 -12.23 -3.52
N SER A 32 -5.58 -12.97 -4.49
CA SER A 32 -6.99 -13.31 -4.70
C SER A 32 -7.14 -14.82 -4.87
N GLY A 33 -8.31 -15.34 -4.60
CA GLY A 33 -8.58 -16.76 -4.74
C GLY A 33 -10.04 -17.11 -4.55
N GLU A 34 -10.31 -18.40 -4.51
CA GLU A 34 -11.63 -18.96 -4.28
C GLU A 34 -11.63 -19.77 -2.98
N VAL A 35 -12.68 -19.62 -2.18
CA VAL A 35 -12.86 -20.41 -0.98
C VAL A 35 -13.12 -21.86 -1.38
N VAL A 36 -12.27 -22.78 -0.95
CA VAL A 36 -12.45 -24.22 -1.19
C VAL A 36 -13.00 -24.95 0.03
N GLU A 37 -12.69 -24.45 1.24
CA GLU A 37 -13.15 -25.03 2.49
C GLU A 37 -13.27 -23.97 3.57
N THR A 38 -14.20 -24.13 4.50
CA THR A 38 -14.37 -23.27 5.67
C THR A 38 -14.35 -24.08 6.95
N GLY A 39 -13.77 -23.49 8.01
CA GLY A 39 -13.88 -24.06 9.35
C GLY A 39 -15.33 -24.11 9.84
N VAL A 40 -15.66 -25.03 10.73
CA VAL A 40 -17.04 -25.29 11.21
C VAL A 40 -17.71 -24.09 11.89
N GLU A 41 -16.93 -23.18 12.45
CA GLU A 41 -17.43 -21.95 13.11
C GLU A 41 -17.53 -20.75 12.16
N VAL A 42 -17.05 -20.86 10.90
CA VAL A 42 -17.03 -19.75 9.95
C VAL A 42 -18.43 -19.51 9.43
N LYS A 43 -18.84 -18.24 9.45
CA LYS A 43 -20.11 -17.77 8.89
C LYS A 43 -19.84 -16.74 7.79
N GLY A 44 -20.73 -16.70 6.81
CA GLY A 44 -20.69 -15.69 5.75
C GLY A 44 -19.81 -16.06 4.56
N PHE A 45 -19.11 -17.18 4.57
CA PHE A 45 -18.33 -17.71 3.46
C PHE A 45 -18.76 -19.12 3.08
N SER A 46 -18.68 -19.44 1.80
CA SER A 46 -18.98 -20.75 1.23
C SER A 46 -17.96 -21.12 0.16
N PRO A 47 -17.69 -22.40 -0.07
CA PRO A 47 -16.92 -22.83 -1.23
C PRO A 47 -17.48 -22.21 -2.53
N GLY A 48 -16.59 -21.72 -3.39
CA GLY A 48 -16.92 -20.98 -4.61
C GLY A 48 -16.95 -19.44 -4.44
N ASP A 49 -16.92 -18.91 -3.21
CA ASP A 49 -16.83 -17.46 -3.01
C ASP A 49 -15.45 -16.95 -3.48
N ARG A 50 -15.45 -15.95 -4.35
CA ARG A 50 -14.23 -15.23 -4.74
C ARG A 50 -13.85 -14.25 -3.64
N VAL A 51 -12.58 -14.26 -3.25
CA VAL A 51 -12.09 -13.53 -2.07
C VAL A 51 -10.69 -12.95 -2.28
N SER A 52 -10.40 -11.88 -1.53
CA SER A 52 -9.05 -11.44 -1.18
C SER A 52 -8.90 -11.41 0.34
N ALA A 53 -7.71 -11.17 0.85
CA ALA A 53 -7.47 -11.16 2.29
C ALA A 53 -6.49 -10.05 2.68
N GLU A 54 -6.72 -9.50 3.89
CA GLU A 54 -5.77 -8.65 4.60
C GLU A 54 -4.65 -9.52 5.19
N GLY A 55 -3.41 -9.24 4.82
CA GLY A 55 -2.24 -10.03 5.20
C GLY A 55 -1.82 -9.89 6.67
N HIS A 56 -2.33 -8.88 7.40
CA HIS A 56 -1.96 -8.61 8.79
C HIS A 56 -2.99 -9.20 9.75
N ILE A 57 -2.69 -10.37 10.32
CA ILE A 57 -3.55 -11.05 11.29
C ILE A 57 -3.32 -10.42 12.66
N THR A 58 -4.34 -9.79 13.22
CA THR A 58 -4.27 -9.08 14.49
C THR A 58 -4.77 -9.91 15.66
N CYS A 59 -4.24 -9.68 16.87
CA CYS A 59 -4.61 -10.49 18.04
C CYS A 59 -6.02 -10.19 18.61
N GLY A 60 -6.66 -9.10 18.23
CA GLY A 60 -8.01 -8.71 18.68
C GLY A 60 -8.12 -8.25 20.13
N VAL A 61 -7.11 -8.49 20.98
CA VAL A 61 -7.22 -8.32 22.45
C VAL A 61 -6.28 -7.28 23.04
N CYS A 62 -5.24 -6.84 22.34
CA CYS A 62 -4.35 -5.79 22.85
C CYS A 62 -5.07 -4.43 22.91
N ARG A 63 -4.45 -3.46 23.59
CA ARG A 63 -5.02 -2.11 23.75
C ARG A 63 -5.42 -1.50 22.41
N ASN A 64 -4.53 -1.58 21.40
CA ASN A 64 -4.79 -1.00 20.09
C ASN A 64 -5.95 -1.68 19.37
N CYS A 65 -6.01 -3.01 19.39
CA CYS A 65 -7.13 -3.75 18.81
C CYS A 65 -8.46 -3.40 19.46
N ARG A 66 -8.50 -3.31 20.81
CA ARG A 66 -9.70 -2.94 21.55
C ARG A 66 -10.14 -1.50 21.32
N ALA A 67 -9.20 -0.61 20.95
CA ALA A 67 -9.47 0.77 20.57
C ALA A 67 -9.85 0.95 19.09
N GLY A 68 -10.05 -0.14 18.34
CA GLY A 68 -10.35 -0.08 16.90
C GLY A 68 -9.13 0.19 16.01
N ARG A 69 -7.93 0.33 16.59
CA ARG A 69 -6.67 0.62 15.88
C ARG A 69 -5.92 -0.66 15.58
N ARG A 70 -6.53 -1.57 14.83
CA ARG A 70 -5.95 -2.90 14.57
C ARG A 70 -4.65 -2.86 13.76
N HIS A 71 -4.50 -1.91 12.85
CA HIS A 71 -3.26 -1.64 12.12
C HIS A 71 -2.05 -1.35 13.04
N LEU A 72 -2.29 -0.98 14.31
CA LEU A 72 -1.26 -0.81 15.35
C LEU A 72 -1.22 -1.99 16.34
N CYS A 73 -1.67 -3.18 15.94
CA CYS A 73 -1.63 -4.35 16.80
C CYS A 73 -0.18 -4.69 17.20
N MET A 74 0.06 -4.85 18.51
CA MET A 74 1.41 -5.18 19.01
C MET A 74 1.82 -6.64 18.72
N ASN A 75 0.86 -7.50 18.38
CA ASN A 75 1.05 -8.93 18.14
C ASN A 75 0.54 -9.29 16.74
N THR A 76 0.83 -8.47 15.76
CA THR A 76 0.49 -8.77 14.36
C THR A 76 1.29 -9.97 13.87
N VAL A 77 0.62 -10.86 13.14
CA VAL A 77 1.23 -12.00 12.44
C VAL A 77 1.06 -11.76 10.95
N GLY A 78 2.17 -11.53 10.25
CA GLY A 78 2.17 -11.29 8.80
C GLY A 78 2.07 -12.58 7.99
N VAL A 79 1.08 -12.65 7.10
CA VAL A 79 0.99 -13.71 6.09
C VAL A 79 2.19 -13.58 5.14
N GLY A 80 2.87 -14.68 4.83
CA GLY A 80 4.06 -14.69 3.98
C GLY A 80 5.35 -14.14 4.64
N VAL A 81 5.28 -13.76 5.94
CA VAL A 81 6.40 -13.24 6.74
C VAL A 81 6.58 -14.04 8.02
N ASP A 82 5.54 -14.09 8.89
CA ASP A 82 5.56 -14.80 10.16
C ASP A 82 4.90 -16.18 10.08
N ARG A 83 4.12 -16.41 9.04
CA ARG A 83 3.44 -17.67 8.73
C ARG A 83 3.39 -17.87 7.22
N ALA A 84 3.06 -19.12 6.81
CA ALA A 84 2.93 -19.48 5.41
C ALA A 84 2.00 -18.52 4.65
N GLY A 85 2.47 -18.07 3.49
CA GLY A 85 1.84 -17.10 2.61
C GLY A 85 1.17 -17.71 1.38
N ALA A 86 0.95 -16.86 0.38
CA ALA A 86 0.07 -17.10 -0.76
C ALA A 86 0.79 -17.64 -2.01
N PHE A 87 2.12 -17.81 -2.02
CA PHE A 87 2.81 -18.45 -3.16
C PHE A 87 2.66 -19.97 -3.08
N ALA A 88 1.41 -20.43 -3.02
CA ALA A 88 0.99 -21.81 -2.88
C ALA A 88 -0.37 -22.03 -3.57
N ASP A 89 -0.73 -23.30 -3.83
CA ASP A 89 -2.05 -23.65 -4.38
C ASP A 89 -3.18 -23.33 -3.39
N TYR A 90 -2.91 -23.47 -2.09
CA TYR A 90 -3.87 -23.21 -1.02
C TYR A 90 -3.23 -22.44 0.13
N ILE A 91 -4.03 -21.60 0.76
CA ILE A 91 -3.66 -20.85 1.97
C ILE A 91 -4.81 -20.88 2.97
N ALA A 92 -4.50 -21.05 4.25
CA ALA A 92 -5.48 -20.92 5.32
C ALA A 92 -5.33 -19.54 5.98
N VAL A 93 -6.38 -18.73 5.96
CA VAL A 93 -6.43 -17.41 6.60
C VAL A 93 -7.63 -17.32 7.53
N PRO A 94 -7.55 -16.54 8.64
CA PRO A 94 -8.72 -16.31 9.49
C PRO A 94 -9.84 -15.64 8.70
N ALA A 95 -11.07 -16.09 8.86
CA ALA A 95 -12.24 -15.52 8.17
C ALA A 95 -12.40 -14.01 8.38
N PHE A 96 -11.93 -13.49 9.54
CA PHE A 96 -11.92 -12.07 9.83
C PHE A 96 -11.05 -11.24 8.87
N ASN A 97 -10.01 -11.84 8.29
CA ASN A 97 -9.10 -11.19 7.34
C ASN A 97 -9.58 -11.32 5.88
N VAL A 98 -10.66 -12.06 5.62
CA VAL A 98 -11.11 -12.38 4.25
C VAL A 98 -12.24 -11.44 3.83
N PHE A 99 -12.20 -10.99 2.58
CA PHE A 99 -13.21 -10.13 1.95
C PHE A 99 -13.74 -10.78 0.69
N LYS A 100 -15.07 -10.83 0.55
CA LYS A 100 -15.71 -11.23 -0.72
C LYS A 100 -15.48 -10.18 -1.78
N LEU A 101 -15.16 -10.64 -2.97
CA LEU A 101 -14.95 -9.79 -4.13
C LEU A 101 -16.25 -9.59 -4.90
N PRO A 102 -16.63 -8.34 -5.24
CA PRO A 102 -17.67 -8.09 -6.24
C PRO A 102 -17.26 -8.65 -7.63
N ASP A 103 -18.24 -9.08 -8.41
CA ASP A 103 -18.00 -9.67 -9.74
C ASP A 103 -17.28 -8.72 -10.72
N VAL A 104 -17.42 -7.40 -10.51
CA VAL A 104 -16.79 -6.37 -11.35
C VAL A 104 -15.27 -6.25 -11.12
N ILE A 105 -14.73 -6.83 -10.05
CA ILE A 105 -13.29 -6.82 -9.75
C ILE A 105 -12.67 -8.09 -10.31
N SER A 106 -11.71 -7.93 -11.24
CA SER A 106 -10.94 -9.05 -11.77
C SER A 106 -9.97 -9.61 -10.73
N ASP A 107 -9.48 -10.82 -10.95
CA ASP A 107 -8.52 -11.45 -10.02
C ASP A 107 -7.17 -10.72 -10.00
N GLU A 108 -6.76 -10.13 -11.14
CA GLU A 108 -5.56 -9.28 -11.21
C GLU A 108 -5.70 -8.03 -10.36
N MET A 109 -6.88 -7.37 -10.41
CA MET A 109 -7.15 -6.20 -9.55
C MET A 109 -7.26 -6.61 -8.08
N ALA A 110 -7.88 -7.76 -7.81
CA ALA A 110 -8.04 -8.26 -6.45
C ALA A 110 -6.71 -8.66 -5.80
N ALA A 111 -5.75 -9.14 -6.59
CA ALA A 111 -4.43 -9.51 -6.09
C ALA A 111 -3.62 -8.33 -5.55
N ILE A 112 -3.94 -7.09 -5.94
CA ILE A 112 -3.24 -5.88 -5.48
C ILE A 112 -4.06 -5.04 -4.49
N LEU A 113 -5.07 -5.62 -3.84
CA LEU A 113 -5.87 -4.92 -2.83
C LEU A 113 -5.09 -4.62 -1.55
N ASP A 114 -4.06 -5.41 -1.21
CA ASP A 114 -3.19 -5.13 -0.06
C ASP A 114 -2.44 -3.80 -0.23
N PRO A 115 -1.63 -3.56 -1.28
CA PRO A 115 -1.00 -2.26 -1.49
C PRO A 115 -2.02 -1.12 -1.73
N LEU A 116 -3.18 -1.39 -2.31
CA LEU A 116 -4.26 -0.41 -2.42
C LEU A 116 -4.79 -0.01 -1.04
N GLY A 117 -4.91 -0.96 -0.11
CA GLY A 117 -5.27 -0.71 1.28
C GLY A 117 -4.27 0.23 1.97
N ASN A 118 -2.97 0.00 1.78
CA ASN A 118 -1.91 0.86 2.31
C ASN A 118 -1.99 2.29 1.74
N ALA A 119 -2.14 2.42 0.42
CA ALA A 119 -2.32 3.72 -0.24
C ALA A 119 -3.56 4.45 0.27
N THR A 120 -4.69 3.73 0.41
CA THR A 120 -5.96 4.29 0.89
C THR A 120 -5.85 4.75 2.34
N HIS A 121 -5.27 3.93 3.21
CA HIS A 121 -5.08 4.26 4.61
C HIS A 121 -4.22 5.52 4.78
N THR A 122 -3.12 5.60 4.04
CA THR A 122 -2.22 6.76 4.11
C THR A 122 -2.91 8.02 3.57
N ALA A 123 -3.46 7.96 2.37
CA ALA A 123 -4.08 9.12 1.73
C ALA A 123 -5.27 9.67 2.53
N LEU A 124 -6.13 8.79 3.06
CA LEU A 124 -7.32 9.21 3.81
C LEU A 124 -7.06 9.43 5.31
N SER A 125 -5.81 9.43 5.76
CA SER A 125 -5.44 9.82 7.13
C SER A 125 -5.47 11.34 7.33
N PHE A 126 -5.57 12.11 6.26
CA PHE A 126 -5.65 13.57 6.23
C PHE A 126 -6.83 14.03 5.38
N ASP A 127 -7.34 15.23 5.64
CA ASP A 127 -8.28 15.88 4.75
C ASP A 127 -7.54 16.30 3.46
N LEU A 128 -8.06 15.90 2.31
CA LEU A 128 -7.42 16.16 1.00
C LEU A 128 -8.23 17.11 0.13
N VAL A 129 -9.46 17.44 0.51
CA VAL A 129 -10.35 18.26 -0.34
C VAL A 129 -9.84 19.68 -0.44
N GLY A 130 -9.41 20.06 -1.63
CA GLY A 130 -8.87 21.38 -1.91
C GLY A 130 -7.40 21.58 -1.56
N GLU A 131 -6.74 20.56 -0.98
CA GLU A 131 -5.35 20.61 -0.52
C GLU A 131 -4.35 20.32 -1.65
N ASP A 132 -3.14 20.83 -1.50
CA ASP A 132 -1.99 20.53 -2.34
C ASP A 132 -1.20 19.36 -1.76
N VAL A 133 -1.05 18.29 -2.56
CA VAL A 133 -0.50 17.02 -2.11
C VAL A 133 0.80 16.70 -2.80
N LEU A 134 1.86 16.45 -2.01
CA LEU A 134 3.12 15.90 -2.48
C LEU A 134 3.18 14.40 -2.17
N ILE A 135 3.51 13.58 -3.18
CA ILE A 135 3.76 12.14 -3.03
C ILE A 135 5.18 11.86 -3.49
N THR A 136 6.04 11.35 -2.62
CA THR A 136 7.40 10.93 -2.99
C THR A 136 7.45 9.44 -3.23
N GLY A 137 7.91 9.04 -4.43
CA GLY A 137 7.97 7.65 -4.90
C GLY A 137 6.75 7.22 -5.72
N ALA A 138 6.96 7.06 -7.03
CA ALA A 138 5.95 6.55 -7.98
C ALA A 138 6.01 5.00 -8.10
N GLY A 139 6.15 4.30 -6.98
CA GLY A 139 5.90 2.87 -6.89
C GLY A 139 4.39 2.56 -6.96
N PRO A 140 3.99 1.28 -6.91
CA PRO A 140 2.58 0.90 -6.96
C PRO A 140 1.72 1.64 -5.94
N ILE A 141 2.17 1.74 -4.68
CA ILE A 141 1.44 2.43 -3.60
C ILE A 141 1.32 3.93 -3.89
N GLY A 142 2.41 4.60 -4.31
CA GLY A 142 2.39 6.03 -4.65
C GLY A 142 1.46 6.34 -5.82
N ILE A 143 1.48 5.52 -6.88
CA ILE A 143 0.57 5.67 -8.03
C ILE A 143 -0.90 5.46 -7.61
N MET A 144 -1.18 4.49 -6.75
CA MET A 144 -2.52 4.28 -6.19
C MET A 144 -2.96 5.45 -5.30
N ALA A 145 -2.04 6.02 -4.51
CA ALA A 145 -2.31 7.20 -3.68
C ALA A 145 -2.68 8.42 -4.53
N VAL A 146 -2.05 8.62 -5.71
CA VAL A 146 -2.47 9.65 -6.68
C VAL A 146 -3.93 9.50 -7.06
N ALA A 147 -4.36 8.29 -7.43
CA ALA A 147 -5.75 8.04 -7.82
C ALA A 147 -6.73 8.33 -6.68
N ILE A 148 -6.36 7.93 -5.45
CA ILE A 148 -7.17 8.15 -4.25
C ILE A 148 -7.25 9.66 -3.92
N ALA A 149 -6.12 10.37 -3.92
CA ALA A 149 -6.08 11.82 -3.68
C ALA A 149 -6.90 12.58 -4.74
N ARG A 150 -6.82 12.17 -6.00
CA ARG A 150 -7.64 12.74 -7.08
C ARG A 150 -9.13 12.52 -6.85
N TYR A 151 -9.52 11.30 -6.47
CA TYR A 151 -10.91 10.96 -6.17
C TYR A 151 -11.43 11.71 -4.93
N ALA A 152 -10.58 11.89 -3.92
CA ALA A 152 -10.89 12.61 -2.69
C ALA A 152 -11.06 14.12 -2.91
N GLY A 153 -10.55 14.68 -4.01
CA GLY A 153 -10.74 16.09 -4.34
C GLY A 153 -9.56 17.00 -4.02
N ALA A 154 -8.34 16.47 -3.98
CA ALA A 154 -7.13 17.27 -3.85
C ALA A 154 -7.03 18.30 -5.01
N ARG A 155 -6.51 19.50 -4.69
CA ARG A 155 -6.36 20.61 -5.65
C ARG A 155 -5.26 20.30 -6.66
N HIS A 156 -4.03 20.15 -6.19
CA HIS A 156 -2.90 19.69 -6.98
C HIS A 156 -2.31 18.43 -6.36
N ILE A 157 -1.88 17.52 -7.21
CA ILE A 157 -1.22 16.28 -6.81
C ILE A 157 0.10 16.23 -7.56
N VAL A 158 1.19 16.43 -6.84
CA VAL A 158 2.55 16.33 -7.35
C VAL A 158 3.15 15.01 -6.88
N ILE A 159 3.67 14.21 -7.82
CA ILE A 159 4.37 12.97 -7.49
C ILE A 159 5.79 12.99 -8.04
N THR A 160 6.75 12.52 -7.26
CA THR A 160 8.17 12.51 -7.63
C THR A 160 8.70 11.08 -7.75
N ASP A 161 9.59 10.86 -8.71
CA ASP A 161 10.36 9.62 -8.86
C ASP A 161 11.58 9.91 -9.77
N VAL A 162 12.43 8.91 -9.97
CA VAL A 162 13.54 8.92 -10.93
C VAL A 162 13.25 8.07 -12.18
N ASN A 163 12.11 7.37 -12.21
CA ASN A 163 11.72 6.45 -13.27
C ASN A 163 10.58 7.04 -14.12
N ASP A 164 10.90 7.42 -15.36
CA ASP A 164 9.95 8.08 -16.27
C ASP A 164 8.73 7.22 -16.61
N TYR A 165 8.89 5.88 -16.73
CA TYR A 165 7.76 4.98 -16.97
C TYR A 165 6.73 5.03 -15.82
N ARG A 166 7.20 5.02 -14.57
CA ARG A 166 6.33 5.11 -13.38
C ARG A 166 5.64 6.47 -13.31
N LEU A 167 6.36 7.55 -13.62
CA LEU A 167 5.81 8.90 -13.68
C LEU A 167 4.74 9.03 -14.76
N GLU A 168 4.90 8.40 -15.91
CA GLU A 168 3.87 8.35 -16.94
C GLU A 168 2.60 7.63 -16.48
N LEU A 169 2.73 6.53 -15.72
CA LEU A 169 1.59 5.87 -15.11
C LEU A 169 0.89 6.77 -14.09
N ALA A 170 1.65 7.49 -13.27
CA ALA A 170 1.09 8.43 -12.30
C ALA A 170 0.29 9.57 -12.97
N ARG A 171 0.77 10.10 -14.13
CA ARG A 171 -0.01 11.07 -14.93
C ARG A 171 -1.33 10.49 -15.39
N LYS A 172 -1.34 9.25 -15.86
CA LYS A 172 -2.57 8.55 -16.28
C LYS A 172 -3.55 8.35 -15.13
N MET A 173 -3.04 8.21 -13.92
CA MET A 173 -3.85 8.07 -12.71
C MET A 173 -4.35 9.40 -12.13
N GLY A 174 -3.92 10.53 -12.71
CA GLY A 174 -4.47 11.85 -12.38
C GLY A 174 -3.54 12.77 -11.61
N ALA A 175 -2.24 12.49 -11.56
CA ALA A 175 -1.27 13.47 -11.03
C ALA A 175 -1.31 14.75 -11.83
N SER A 176 -1.34 15.90 -11.16
CA SER A 176 -1.24 17.24 -11.77
C SER A 176 0.15 17.44 -12.38
N VAL A 177 1.18 17.04 -11.62
CA VAL A 177 2.56 17.02 -12.07
C VAL A 177 3.21 15.70 -11.63
N ALA A 178 3.97 15.09 -12.54
CA ALA A 178 4.83 13.94 -12.23
C ALA A 178 6.27 14.32 -12.57
N LEU A 179 7.04 14.63 -11.53
CA LEU A 179 8.38 15.21 -11.61
C LEU A 179 9.45 14.10 -11.53
N ASN A 180 10.33 14.09 -12.55
CA ASN A 180 11.59 13.36 -12.41
C ASN A 180 12.61 14.27 -11.71
N VAL A 181 12.94 13.96 -10.45
CA VAL A 181 13.82 14.79 -9.61
C VAL A 181 15.27 14.85 -10.09
N ARG A 182 15.64 14.08 -11.12
CA ARG A 182 16.94 14.22 -11.79
C ARG A 182 16.96 15.36 -12.79
N ASN A 183 15.78 15.82 -13.24
CA ASN A 183 15.64 16.74 -14.37
C ASN A 183 14.96 18.05 -13.99
N GLY A 184 14.45 18.20 -12.77
CA GLY A 184 13.74 19.38 -12.30
C GLY A 184 13.70 19.47 -10.79
N SER A 185 13.23 20.57 -10.25
CA SER A 185 13.08 20.83 -8.82
C SER A 185 11.62 20.94 -8.40
N LEU A 186 11.34 20.74 -7.13
CA LEU A 186 10.02 21.00 -6.55
C LEU A 186 9.70 22.50 -6.52
N ASP A 187 10.71 23.34 -6.31
CA ASP A 187 10.55 24.81 -6.31
C ASP A 187 9.99 25.30 -7.66
N ASP A 188 10.55 24.84 -8.78
CA ASP A 188 10.04 25.19 -10.12
C ASP A 188 8.59 24.74 -10.29
N VAL A 189 8.23 23.56 -9.76
CA VAL A 189 6.85 23.03 -9.82
C VAL A 189 5.90 23.86 -8.97
N MET A 190 6.31 24.27 -7.77
CA MET A 190 5.51 25.14 -6.89
C MET A 190 5.29 26.50 -7.54
N ASP A 191 6.33 27.10 -8.11
CA ASP A 191 6.25 28.38 -8.85
C ASP A 191 5.26 28.27 -10.03
N ASP A 192 5.37 27.22 -10.85
CA ASP A 192 4.50 26.98 -12.01
C ASP A 192 3.02 26.78 -11.61
N LEU A 193 2.76 26.18 -10.43
CA LEU A 193 1.42 25.96 -9.88
C LEU A 193 0.90 27.14 -9.07
N GLY A 194 1.74 28.17 -8.83
CA GLY A 194 1.38 29.35 -8.02
C GLY A 194 1.20 29.04 -6.54
N MET A 195 1.98 28.09 -6.01
CA MET A 195 2.00 27.72 -4.59
C MET A 195 2.97 28.66 -3.84
N GLU A 196 2.45 29.51 -2.96
CA GLU A 196 3.26 30.42 -2.16
C GLU A 196 3.65 29.85 -0.80
N GLU A 197 2.91 28.85 -0.30
CA GLU A 197 3.00 28.29 1.05
C GLU A 197 3.47 26.81 1.08
N GLY A 198 3.87 26.26 -0.07
CA GLY A 198 4.27 24.85 -0.18
C GLY A 198 3.10 23.90 -0.30
N PHE A 199 3.27 22.64 0.14
CA PHE A 199 2.25 21.59 0.11
C PHE A 199 1.57 21.45 1.47
N ASP A 200 0.26 21.20 1.47
CA ASP A 200 -0.52 20.97 2.69
C ASP A 200 -0.33 19.54 3.24
N VAL A 201 -0.13 18.58 2.36
CA VAL A 201 0.01 17.16 2.74
C VAL A 201 1.18 16.51 1.99
N GLY A 202 2.11 15.92 2.75
CA GLY A 202 3.21 15.12 2.22
C GLY A 202 3.03 13.64 2.51
N MET A 203 3.17 12.78 1.48
CA MET A 203 3.09 11.32 1.59
C MET A 203 4.39 10.69 1.10
N GLU A 204 5.14 10.06 2.02
CA GLU A 204 6.35 9.31 1.67
C GLU A 204 5.97 7.88 1.27
N MET A 205 6.27 7.48 0.02
CA MET A 205 5.93 6.18 -0.56
C MET A 205 7.14 5.47 -1.19
N TYR A 206 8.35 5.96 -0.92
CA TYR A 206 9.58 5.39 -1.49
C TYR A 206 10.12 4.21 -0.68
N GLY A 207 9.92 4.21 0.64
CA GLY A 207 10.25 3.09 1.53
C GLY A 207 11.75 2.82 1.73
N ASN A 208 12.66 3.67 1.27
CA ASN A 208 14.09 3.51 1.47
C ASN A 208 14.58 4.50 2.54
N SER A 209 15.14 3.99 3.62
CA SER A 209 15.41 4.68 4.88
C SER A 209 16.49 5.76 4.86
N GLU A 210 17.17 6.01 3.74
CA GLU A 210 18.35 6.87 3.79
C GLU A 210 18.14 8.35 3.41
N ARG A 211 17.04 8.77 2.75
CA ARG A 211 16.82 10.18 2.38
C ARG A 211 15.39 10.70 2.07
N PRO A 212 14.28 9.98 2.11
CA PRO A 212 12.99 10.51 1.62
C PRO A 212 12.29 11.46 2.58
N VAL A 213 12.56 11.35 3.88
CA VAL A 213 11.90 12.17 4.92
C VAL A 213 12.32 13.62 4.82
N ASP A 214 13.59 13.87 4.44
CA ASP A 214 14.13 15.22 4.28
C ASP A 214 13.42 15.98 3.14
N GLN A 215 13.14 15.31 2.01
CA GLN A 215 12.45 15.92 0.87
C GLN A 215 10.99 16.29 1.15
N VAL A 216 10.29 15.49 1.96
CA VAL A 216 8.91 15.81 2.36
C VAL A 216 8.91 16.94 3.40
N GLY A 217 9.85 16.90 4.36
CA GLY A 217 10.00 17.94 5.38
C GLY A 217 10.25 19.30 4.76
N ASP A 218 11.25 19.40 3.87
CA ASP A 218 11.65 20.65 3.21
C ASP A 218 10.54 21.22 2.31
N ALA A 219 9.66 20.39 1.76
CA ALA A 219 8.56 20.81 0.88
C ALA A 219 7.28 21.23 1.64
N LEU A 220 7.22 20.98 2.94
CA LEU A 220 6.10 21.37 3.83
C LEU A 220 6.40 22.62 4.65
N GLU A 221 7.65 23.12 4.62
CA GLU A 221 8.07 24.41 5.21
C GLU A 221 7.87 25.57 4.24
#